data_bb6c6cf2147bb5ccec4ae952b056030f
#
_entry.id   bb6c6cf2147bb5ccec4ae952b056030f
#
_cell.length_a   1.000
_cell.length_b   1.000
_cell.length_c   1.000
_cell.angle_alpha   90.00
_cell.angle_beta   90.00
_cell.angle_gamma   90.00
#
_symmetry.space_group_name_H-M   'P 1'
#
loop_
_entity.id
_entity.type
_entity.pdbx_description
1 polymer ?
#
loop_
_entity_poly.entity_id
_entity_poly.type
_entity_poly.pdbx_seq_one_letter_code
_entity_poly.pdbx_strand_id
1 'polypeptide(L)'
;MTHTNPGYDRRAEVERLLAADQTFLGRFWRYDQEGLSPQEMADIEGVAGTGWVSVYRTLVQVLRDGEIPASPTSAQRAASRVRSWLKKPDLSPELRRALEEQESKLTSRAEDKRARDAEVEGAVEATLAAEATHGPGIYVYTLPHYLRYPYDPATGRTLLKVGHSGVDAHYRATSQGRLTALPEDPILLRIYPVAESAQAERDFHAWLRDADHAAGRTQRGGSEWFVTSTRFLDRIARSIGLEVVVVTDVDAGDD
;
A
#
# COMPACT_ATOMS: atom_id res chain seq x y z
N MET A 1 -8.60 25.54 -28.01
CA MET A 1 -7.75 26.68 -27.61
C MET A 1 -7.87 26.81 -26.09
N THR A 2 -6.88 26.33 -25.36
CA THR A 2 -6.83 26.39 -23.89
C THR A 2 -6.45 27.80 -23.49
N HIS A 3 -7.41 28.60 -23.04
CA HIS A 3 -7.13 29.85 -22.36
C HIS A 3 -6.47 29.55 -21.01
N THR A 4 -5.16 29.50 -20.99
CA THR A 4 -4.41 29.51 -19.73
C THR A 4 -4.49 30.93 -19.18
N ASN A 5 -5.14 31.11 -18.04
CA ASN A 5 -5.15 32.39 -17.33
C ASN A 5 -3.69 32.73 -16.97
N PRO A 6 -3.13 33.88 -17.41
CA PRO A 6 -1.72 34.23 -17.20
C PRO A 6 -1.31 34.42 -15.73
N GLY A 7 -2.23 34.30 -14.78
CA GLY A 7 -1.98 34.40 -13.34
C GLY A 7 -2.22 33.10 -12.56
N TYR A 8 -2.56 31.98 -13.23
CA TYR A 8 -2.79 30.70 -12.55
C TYR A 8 -1.47 29.97 -12.27
N ASP A 9 -1.19 29.73 -11.00
CA ASP A 9 -0.06 28.92 -10.54
C ASP A 9 -0.59 27.70 -9.75
N ARG A 10 -0.62 26.55 -10.43
CA ARG A 10 -1.04 25.26 -9.84
C ARG A 10 -0.25 24.93 -8.59
N ARG A 11 1.08 25.12 -8.65
CA ARG A 11 1.98 24.74 -7.56
C ARG A 11 1.67 25.56 -6.31
N ALA A 12 1.58 26.87 -6.45
CA ALA A 12 1.27 27.76 -5.33
C ALA A 12 -0.11 27.46 -4.71
N GLU A 13 -1.12 27.18 -5.55
CA GLU A 13 -2.45 26.82 -5.03
C GLU A 13 -2.46 25.48 -4.29
N VAL A 14 -1.82 24.44 -4.85
CA VAL A 14 -1.75 23.10 -4.22
C VAL A 14 -0.94 23.17 -2.91
N GLU A 15 0.18 23.87 -2.87
CA GLU A 15 0.99 24.05 -1.66
C GLU A 15 0.20 24.75 -0.54
N ARG A 16 -0.57 25.78 -0.87
CA ARG A 16 -1.49 26.43 0.07
C ARG A 16 -2.53 25.46 0.64
N LEU A 17 -3.13 24.63 -0.23
CA LEU A 17 -4.12 23.62 0.18
C LEU A 17 -3.52 22.51 1.02
N LEU A 18 -2.30 22.05 0.70
CA LEU A 18 -1.56 21.07 1.50
C LEU A 18 -1.17 21.60 2.88
N ALA A 19 -0.75 22.86 2.95
CA ALA A 19 -0.40 23.50 4.22
C ALA A 19 -1.61 23.58 5.18
N ALA A 20 -2.81 23.78 4.64
CA ALA A 20 -4.06 23.85 5.40
C ALA A 20 -4.68 22.47 5.67
N ASP A 21 -4.23 21.41 4.99
CA ASP A 21 -4.80 20.07 5.09
C ASP A 21 -4.44 19.41 6.44
N GLN A 22 -5.48 18.97 7.18
CA GLN A 22 -5.33 18.32 8.48
C GLN A 22 -5.20 16.78 8.36
N THR A 23 -5.32 16.24 7.16
CA THR A 23 -5.15 14.81 6.92
C THR A 23 -3.69 14.39 7.02
N PHE A 24 -3.45 13.09 6.93
CA PHE A 24 -2.08 12.55 6.92
C PHE A 24 -1.23 13.14 5.78
N LEU A 25 -1.82 13.39 4.59
CA LEU A 25 -1.10 14.01 3.47
C LEU A 25 -0.59 15.43 3.81
N GLY A 26 -1.41 16.24 4.49
CA GLY A 26 -0.98 17.58 4.91
C GLY A 26 0.08 17.55 6.02
N ARG A 27 0.01 16.56 6.95
CA ARG A 27 1.09 16.37 7.93
C ARG A 27 2.39 15.97 7.25
N PHE A 28 2.33 14.97 6.34
CA PHE A 28 3.48 14.59 5.53
C PHE A 28 4.09 15.78 4.79
N TRP A 29 3.26 16.62 4.14
CA TRP A 29 3.72 17.82 3.44
C TRP A 29 4.51 18.74 4.36
N ARG A 30 4.02 19.01 5.57
CA ARG A 30 4.73 19.86 6.54
C ARG A 30 6.07 19.27 6.96
N TYR A 31 6.12 17.98 7.27
CA TYR A 31 7.37 17.29 7.61
C TYR A 31 8.40 17.34 6.48
N ASP A 32 7.96 17.15 5.23
CA ASP A 32 8.84 17.21 4.05
C ASP A 32 9.37 18.64 3.84
N GLN A 33 8.56 19.69 4.11
CA GLN A 33 9.01 21.09 4.08
C GLN A 33 9.98 21.43 5.23
N GLU A 34 9.84 20.84 6.38
CA GLU A 34 10.77 20.96 7.52
C GLU A 34 12.07 20.19 7.29
N GLY A 35 12.14 19.38 6.24
CA GLY A 35 13.34 18.61 5.88
C GLY A 35 13.59 17.39 6.76
N LEU A 36 12.54 16.88 7.43
CA LEU A 36 12.65 15.67 8.23
C LEU A 36 13.04 14.46 7.37
N SER A 37 13.91 13.63 7.91
CA SER A 37 14.25 12.34 7.30
C SER A 37 13.07 11.39 7.33
N PRO A 38 13.01 10.38 6.42
CA PRO A 38 11.97 9.36 6.45
C PRO A 38 11.84 8.64 7.79
N GLN A 39 12.95 8.44 8.51
CA GLN A 39 12.93 7.79 9.83
C GLN A 39 12.30 8.70 10.89
N GLU A 40 12.67 9.98 10.94
CA GLU A 40 12.06 10.95 11.86
C GLU A 40 10.55 11.07 11.63
N MET A 41 10.11 11.10 10.38
CA MET A 41 8.68 11.10 10.05
C MET A 41 7.98 9.84 10.56
N ALA A 42 8.60 8.66 10.38
CA ALA A 42 8.05 7.39 10.84
C ALA A 42 7.96 7.35 12.37
N ASP A 43 8.97 7.85 13.08
CA ASP A 43 8.99 7.92 14.54
C ASP A 43 7.89 8.84 15.09
N ILE A 44 7.69 10.01 14.48
CA ILE A 44 6.63 10.97 14.87
C ILE A 44 5.24 10.37 14.69
N GLU A 45 4.99 9.71 13.55
CA GLU A 45 3.68 9.10 13.25
C GLU A 45 3.49 7.74 13.94
N GLY A 46 4.52 7.22 14.59
CA GLY A 46 4.47 5.91 15.25
C GLY A 46 4.21 4.75 14.26
N VAL A 47 4.68 4.87 13.00
CA VAL A 47 4.49 3.87 11.94
C VAL A 47 5.77 3.10 11.67
N ALA A 48 5.63 1.81 11.25
CA ALA A 48 6.78 1.00 10.85
C ALA A 48 7.23 1.38 9.45
N GLY A 49 8.55 1.36 9.32
CA GLY A 49 9.18 1.55 8.03
C GLY A 49 8.99 2.94 7.44
N THR A 50 9.70 3.18 6.38
CA THR A 50 9.76 4.49 5.72
C THR A 50 9.15 4.47 4.31
N GLY A 51 8.65 3.31 3.86
CA GLY A 51 8.13 3.11 2.50
C GLY A 51 6.96 4.05 2.17
N TRP A 52 6.10 4.32 3.15
CA TRP A 52 4.98 5.25 2.99
C TRP A 52 5.42 6.68 2.61
N VAL A 53 6.63 7.10 2.99
CA VAL A 53 7.17 8.43 2.64
C VAL A 53 7.28 8.59 1.12
N SER A 54 7.76 7.57 0.41
CA SER A 54 7.84 7.58 -1.06
C SER A 54 6.46 7.66 -1.71
N VAL A 55 5.49 6.95 -1.15
CA VAL A 55 4.09 6.97 -1.60
C VAL A 55 3.49 8.38 -1.47
N TYR A 56 3.60 8.99 -0.29
CA TYR A 56 3.06 10.33 -0.07
C TYR A 56 3.80 11.41 -0.86
N ARG A 57 5.11 11.25 -1.05
CA ARG A 57 5.90 12.13 -1.95
C ARG A 57 5.38 12.06 -3.38
N THR A 58 5.11 10.86 -3.88
CA THR A 58 4.48 10.68 -5.20
C THR A 58 3.10 11.33 -5.28
N LEU A 59 2.26 11.20 -4.24
CA LEU A 59 0.93 11.86 -4.22
C LEU A 59 1.05 13.40 -4.24
N VAL A 60 2.02 13.96 -3.52
CA VAL A 60 2.29 15.41 -3.57
C VAL A 60 2.73 15.83 -4.97
N GLN A 61 3.66 15.12 -5.61
CA GLN A 61 4.12 15.39 -6.98
C GLN A 61 2.96 15.32 -7.98
N VAL A 62 2.11 14.30 -7.86
CA VAL A 62 0.90 14.18 -8.68
C VAL A 62 0.01 15.41 -8.53
N LEU A 63 -0.30 15.82 -7.31
CA LEU A 63 -1.21 16.96 -7.07
C LEU A 63 -0.57 18.28 -7.50
N ARG A 64 0.67 18.54 -7.09
CA ARG A 64 1.39 19.79 -7.27
C ARG A 64 1.90 19.98 -8.69
N ASP A 65 2.57 18.97 -9.23
CA ASP A 65 3.32 19.07 -10.48
C ASP A 65 2.56 18.46 -11.68
N GLY A 66 1.47 17.75 -11.44
CA GLY A 66 0.67 17.11 -12.49
C GLY A 66 1.28 15.82 -13.03
N GLU A 67 2.20 15.22 -12.30
CA GLU A 67 2.89 14.00 -12.71
C GLU A 67 1.94 12.80 -12.82
N ILE A 68 2.30 11.87 -13.70
CA ILE A 68 1.60 10.58 -13.86
C ILE A 68 2.59 9.48 -13.49
N PRO A 69 2.39 8.77 -12.37
CA PRO A 69 3.28 7.69 -11.96
C PRO A 69 3.36 6.58 -13.01
N ALA A 70 4.54 5.99 -13.16
CA ALA A 70 4.76 4.90 -14.10
C ALA A 70 4.05 3.60 -13.67
N SER A 71 4.00 3.32 -12.36
CA SER A 71 3.34 2.14 -11.78
C SER A 71 1.82 2.27 -11.84
N PRO A 72 1.09 1.27 -12.37
CA PRO A 72 -0.36 1.21 -12.37
C PRO A 72 -0.99 1.32 -10.98
N THR A 73 -0.41 0.66 -9.98
CA THR A 73 -0.87 0.72 -8.59
C THR A 73 -0.73 2.14 -8.03
N SER A 74 0.40 2.80 -8.26
CA SER A 74 0.59 4.20 -7.85
C SER A 74 -0.35 5.14 -8.60
N ALA A 75 -0.60 4.91 -9.89
CA ALA A 75 -1.55 5.70 -10.67
C ALA A 75 -2.99 5.52 -10.17
N GLN A 76 -3.40 4.32 -9.80
CA GLN A 76 -4.72 4.04 -9.22
C GLN A 76 -4.91 4.76 -7.87
N ARG A 77 -3.90 4.70 -6.99
CA ARG A 77 -3.90 5.41 -5.70
C ARG A 77 -3.96 6.93 -5.91
N ALA A 78 -3.17 7.45 -6.84
CA ALA A 78 -3.17 8.87 -7.19
C ALA A 78 -4.53 9.32 -7.77
N ALA A 79 -5.16 8.53 -8.65
CA ALA A 79 -6.49 8.81 -9.17
C ALA A 79 -7.54 8.89 -8.04
N SER A 80 -7.48 7.98 -7.06
CA SER A 80 -8.36 8.02 -5.89
C SER A 80 -8.14 9.30 -5.07
N ARG A 81 -6.90 9.72 -4.86
CA ARG A 81 -6.57 10.96 -4.16
C ARG A 81 -7.06 12.20 -4.91
N VAL A 82 -6.87 12.26 -6.22
CA VAL A 82 -7.36 13.35 -7.07
C VAL A 82 -8.88 13.44 -7.00
N ARG A 83 -9.62 12.30 -7.07
CA ARG A 83 -11.07 12.27 -6.89
C ARG A 83 -11.51 12.80 -5.51
N SER A 84 -10.77 12.48 -4.47
CA SER A 84 -11.02 13.03 -3.13
C SER A 84 -10.83 14.56 -3.11
N TRP A 85 -9.78 15.07 -3.75
CA TRP A 85 -9.51 16.50 -3.85
C TRP A 85 -10.58 17.24 -4.66
N LEU A 86 -11.07 16.67 -5.75
CA LEU A 86 -12.16 17.26 -6.56
C LEU A 86 -13.45 17.52 -5.78
N LYS A 87 -13.62 16.88 -4.61
CA LYS A 87 -14.75 17.15 -3.70
C LYS A 87 -14.54 18.40 -2.83
N LYS A 88 -13.33 18.96 -2.76
CA LYS A 88 -13.05 20.16 -1.99
C LYS A 88 -13.76 21.37 -2.61
N PRO A 89 -14.42 22.23 -1.80
CA PRO A 89 -15.18 23.38 -2.34
C PRO A 89 -14.29 24.55 -2.73
N ASP A 90 -13.08 24.63 -2.21
CA ASP A 90 -12.13 25.75 -2.28
C ASP A 90 -11.11 25.65 -3.42
N LEU A 91 -11.32 24.76 -4.38
CA LEU A 91 -10.51 24.68 -5.60
C LEU A 91 -10.88 25.81 -6.58
N SER A 92 -9.87 26.44 -7.17
CA SER A 92 -10.09 27.32 -8.32
C SER A 92 -10.67 26.53 -9.50
N PRO A 93 -11.41 27.17 -10.41
CA PRO A 93 -11.91 26.54 -11.62
C PRO A 93 -10.79 25.96 -12.49
N GLU A 94 -9.61 26.61 -12.51
CA GLU A 94 -8.44 26.20 -13.26
C GLU A 94 -7.83 24.93 -12.65
N LEU A 95 -7.64 24.86 -11.33
CA LEU A 95 -7.12 23.67 -10.66
C LEU A 95 -8.10 22.51 -10.79
N ARG A 96 -9.39 22.76 -10.63
CA ARG A 96 -10.43 21.73 -10.80
C ARG A 96 -10.34 21.08 -12.17
N ARG A 97 -10.29 21.88 -13.25
CA ARG A 97 -10.15 21.37 -14.62
C ARG A 97 -8.86 20.57 -14.81
N ALA A 98 -7.74 21.09 -14.31
CA ALA A 98 -6.46 20.41 -14.40
C ALA A 98 -6.47 19.05 -13.68
N LEU A 99 -7.13 18.95 -12.51
CA LEU A 99 -7.29 17.72 -11.77
C LEU A 99 -8.24 16.73 -12.45
N GLU A 100 -9.31 17.19 -13.11
CA GLU A 100 -10.23 16.35 -13.90
C GLU A 100 -9.52 15.72 -15.10
N GLU A 101 -8.72 16.50 -15.84
CA GLU A 101 -7.91 15.99 -16.95
C GLU A 101 -6.83 14.99 -16.45
N GLN A 102 -6.23 15.29 -15.32
CA GLN A 102 -5.22 14.43 -14.72
C GLN A 102 -5.81 13.12 -14.21
N GLU A 103 -6.99 13.16 -13.58
CA GLU A 103 -7.70 11.97 -13.12
C GLU A 103 -7.95 10.97 -14.24
N SER A 104 -8.38 11.47 -15.41
CA SER A 104 -8.59 10.65 -16.61
C SER A 104 -7.29 9.97 -17.06
N LYS A 105 -6.16 10.70 -17.07
CA LYS A 105 -4.84 10.14 -17.45
C LYS A 105 -4.37 9.10 -16.43
N LEU A 106 -4.55 9.37 -15.14
CA LEU A 106 -4.21 8.44 -14.05
C LEU A 106 -5.01 7.16 -14.14
N THR A 107 -6.32 7.26 -14.41
CA THR A 107 -7.20 6.10 -14.61
C THR A 107 -6.77 5.29 -15.83
N SER A 108 -6.51 5.94 -16.96
CA SER A 108 -5.96 5.26 -18.15
C SER A 108 -4.66 4.53 -17.86
N ARG A 109 -3.73 5.16 -17.11
CA ARG A 109 -2.46 4.53 -16.71
C ARG A 109 -2.68 3.36 -15.77
N ALA A 110 -3.58 3.52 -14.80
CA ALA A 110 -3.96 2.46 -13.89
C ALA A 110 -4.59 1.25 -14.59
N GLU A 111 -5.20 1.41 -15.74
CA GLU A 111 -5.85 0.36 -16.53
C GLU A 111 -4.96 -0.22 -17.65
N ASP A 112 -3.75 0.29 -17.83
CA ASP A 112 -2.80 -0.20 -18.83
C ASP A 112 -2.41 -1.66 -18.53
N LYS A 113 -2.92 -2.58 -19.36
CA LYS A 113 -2.73 -4.01 -19.15
C LYS A 113 -1.25 -4.41 -19.16
N ARG A 114 -0.46 -3.89 -20.09
CA ARG A 114 0.97 -4.26 -20.20
C ARG A 114 1.75 -3.82 -18.97
N ALA A 115 1.47 -2.59 -18.50
CA ALA A 115 2.13 -2.08 -17.31
C ALA A 115 1.75 -2.87 -16.05
N ARG A 116 0.51 -3.33 -15.97
CA ARG A 116 0.05 -4.20 -14.87
C ARG A 116 0.68 -5.58 -14.90
N ASP A 117 0.71 -6.21 -16.06
CA ASP A 117 1.35 -7.51 -16.23
C ASP A 117 2.82 -7.42 -15.78
N ALA A 118 3.55 -6.37 -16.20
CA ALA A 118 4.94 -6.14 -15.78
C ALA A 118 5.07 -5.85 -14.27
N GLU A 119 4.13 -5.13 -13.66
CA GLU A 119 4.13 -4.88 -12.21
C GLU A 119 3.93 -6.19 -11.42
N VAL A 120 3.02 -7.04 -11.85
CA VAL A 120 2.79 -8.37 -11.26
C VAL A 120 4.02 -9.27 -11.44
N GLU A 121 4.60 -9.33 -12.63
CA GLU A 121 5.83 -10.09 -12.89
C GLU A 121 6.96 -9.64 -11.95
N GLY A 122 7.20 -8.35 -11.82
CA GLY A 122 8.21 -7.82 -10.90
C GLY A 122 7.93 -8.15 -9.43
N ALA A 123 6.66 -8.13 -9.00
CA ALA A 123 6.27 -8.50 -7.65
C ALA A 123 6.46 -10.02 -7.38
N VAL A 124 6.20 -10.86 -8.37
CA VAL A 124 6.46 -12.31 -8.30
C VAL A 124 7.97 -12.57 -8.21
N GLU A 125 8.79 -11.91 -9.02
CA GLU A 125 10.26 -12.01 -8.95
C GLU A 125 10.78 -11.59 -7.58
N ALA A 126 10.31 -10.47 -7.04
CA ALA A 126 10.67 -10.00 -5.69
C ALA A 126 10.25 -11.01 -4.61
N THR A 127 9.09 -11.62 -4.77
CA THR A 127 8.60 -12.70 -3.89
C THR A 127 9.57 -13.88 -3.88
N LEU A 128 9.93 -14.40 -5.05
CA LEU A 128 10.83 -15.54 -5.18
C LEU A 128 12.24 -15.24 -4.61
N ALA A 129 12.75 -14.02 -4.86
CA ALA A 129 14.04 -13.58 -4.33
C ALA A 129 14.03 -13.50 -2.79
N ALA A 130 12.96 -12.95 -2.21
CA ALA A 130 12.82 -12.83 -0.76
C ALA A 130 12.67 -14.20 -0.09
N GLU A 131 11.89 -15.10 -0.68
CA GLU A 131 11.72 -16.47 -0.19
C GLU A 131 13.03 -17.27 -0.21
N ALA A 132 13.88 -17.03 -1.18
CA ALA A 132 15.19 -17.69 -1.28
C ALA A 132 16.20 -17.22 -0.23
N THR A 133 16.00 -16.05 0.36
CA THR A 133 16.98 -15.39 1.24
C THR A 133 16.58 -15.34 2.72
N HIS A 134 15.29 -15.47 3.04
CA HIS A 134 14.81 -15.32 4.41
C HIS A 134 14.52 -16.67 5.09
N GLY A 135 14.87 -16.74 6.37
CA GLY A 135 14.71 -17.89 7.24
C GLY A 135 13.34 -17.96 7.95
N PRO A 136 13.26 -18.55 9.14
CA PRO A 136 12.03 -18.65 9.91
C PRO A 136 11.39 -17.29 10.18
N GLY A 137 10.05 -17.22 10.07
CA GLY A 137 9.33 -15.97 10.25
C GLY A 137 7.84 -16.07 9.95
N ILE A 138 7.16 -14.94 10.11
CA ILE A 138 5.80 -14.74 9.64
C ILE A 138 5.85 -14.15 8.24
N TYR A 139 5.04 -14.68 7.34
CA TYR A 139 4.97 -14.31 5.93
C TYR A 139 3.56 -13.82 5.59
N VAL A 140 3.48 -12.66 4.96
CA VAL A 140 2.21 -12.04 4.57
C VAL A 140 2.10 -12.01 3.06
N TYR A 141 1.16 -12.77 2.53
CA TYR A 141 0.87 -12.86 1.10
C TYR A 141 -0.49 -12.28 0.76
N THR A 142 -0.65 -11.92 -0.51
CA THR A 142 -1.94 -11.64 -1.12
C THR A 142 -1.95 -12.14 -2.57
N LEU A 143 -3.09 -12.04 -3.25
CA LEU A 143 -3.19 -12.28 -4.68
C LEU A 143 -3.21 -10.95 -5.44
N PRO A 144 -2.68 -10.88 -6.68
CA PRO A 144 -2.73 -9.69 -7.53
C PRO A 144 -4.14 -9.08 -7.63
N HIS A 145 -5.14 -9.94 -7.71
CA HIS A 145 -6.55 -9.53 -7.72
C HIS A 145 -6.92 -8.65 -6.52
N TYR A 146 -6.51 -9.02 -5.30
CA TYR A 146 -6.86 -8.28 -4.08
C TYR A 146 -6.05 -7.00 -3.88
N LEU A 147 -4.90 -6.87 -4.52
CA LEU A 147 -4.19 -5.58 -4.59
C LEU A 147 -4.94 -4.59 -5.49
N ARG A 148 -5.53 -5.10 -6.57
CA ARG A 148 -6.29 -4.30 -7.52
C ARG A 148 -7.67 -3.92 -6.99
N TYR A 149 -8.35 -4.85 -6.35
CA TYR A 149 -9.71 -4.73 -5.86
C TYR A 149 -9.74 -5.06 -4.36
N PRO A 150 -9.53 -4.07 -3.49
CA PRO A 150 -9.61 -4.29 -2.05
C PRO A 150 -10.92 -4.96 -1.66
N TYR A 151 -10.86 -5.90 -0.74
CA TYR A 151 -12.04 -6.64 -0.29
C TYR A 151 -13.08 -5.74 0.38
N ASP A 152 -12.60 -4.73 1.11
CA ASP A 152 -13.41 -3.64 1.64
C ASP A 152 -12.95 -2.30 1.03
N PRO A 153 -13.61 -1.82 -0.04
CA PRO A 153 -13.23 -0.57 -0.70
C PRO A 153 -13.42 0.69 0.18
N ALA A 154 -14.24 0.60 1.24
CA ALA A 154 -14.49 1.75 2.12
C ALA A 154 -13.31 2.04 3.05
N THR A 155 -12.65 0.98 3.53
CA THR A 155 -11.48 1.07 4.41
C THR A 155 -10.17 0.74 3.70
N GLY A 156 -10.22 0.37 2.41
CA GLY A 156 -9.06 -0.12 1.67
C GLY A 156 -8.53 -1.48 2.14
N ARG A 157 -9.09 -2.07 3.20
CA ARG A 157 -8.67 -3.39 3.71
C ARG A 157 -8.87 -4.47 2.66
N THR A 158 -7.92 -5.40 2.60
CA THR A 158 -7.97 -6.48 1.63
C THR A 158 -7.69 -7.84 2.26
N LEU A 159 -7.81 -8.90 1.48
CA LEU A 159 -7.52 -10.25 1.94
C LEU A 159 -6.01 -10.48 1.94
N LEU A 160 -5.46 -10.66 3.12
CA LEU A 160 -4.06 -11.01 3.36
C LEU A 160 -3.98 -12.38 4.03
N LYS A 161 -3.08 -13.22 3.52
CA LYS A 161 -2.73 -14.49 4.16
C LYS A 161 -1.57 -14.24 5.12
N VAL A 162 -1.78 -14.61 6.39
CA VAL A 162 -0.77 -14.53 7.44
C VAL A 162 -0.43 -15.96 7.87
N GLY A 163 0.78 -16.41 7.54
CA GLY A 163 1.26 -17.74 7.87
C GLY A 163 2.70 -17.72 8.34
N HIS A 164 3.20 -18.84 8.86
CA HIS A 164 4.57 -18.95 9.32
C HIS A 164 5.38 -19.98 8.54
N SER A 165 6.71 -19.84 8.57
CA SER A 165 7.66 -20.87 8.18
C SER A 165 8.65 -21.12 9.32
N GLY A 166 8.79 -22.38 9.72
CA GLY A 166 9.74 -22.80 10.76
C GLY A 166 11.07 -23.34 10.24
N VAL A 167 11.11 -23.73 8.94
CA VAL A 167 12.28 -24.38 8.35
C VAL A 167 12.39 -23.93 6.93
N ASP A 168 12.65 -23.40 6.18
CA ASP A 168 12.78 -23.09 4.75
C ASP A 168 11.50 -22.55 4.11
N ALA A 169 11.41 -21.23 4.08
CA ALA A 169 10.33 -20.51 3.44
C ALA A 169 10.20 -20.89 1.94
N HIS A 170 11.34 -21.15 1.28
CA HIS A 170 11.39 -21.53 -0.13
C HIS A 170 10.60 -22.83 -0.43
N TYR A 171 10.64 -23.82 0.46
CA TYR A 171 9.92 -25.07 0.26
C TYR A 171 8.40 -24.90 0.38
N ARG A 172 7.92 -24.01 1.26
CA ARG A 172 6.47 -23.79 1.45
C ARG A 172 5.85 -22.93 0.37
N ALA A 173 6.50 -21.89 -0.08
CA ALA A 173 5.95 -21.00 -1.08
C ALA A 173 5.84 -21.69 -2.44
N THR A 174 6.89 -22.41 -2.86
CA THR A 174 6.83 -23.22 -4.09
C THR A 174 5.86 -24.40 -4.03
N SER A 175 5.65 -25.01 -2.87
CA SER A 175 4.72 -26.12 -2.72
C SER A 175 3.28 -25.69 -2.45
N GLN A 176 3.03 -24.62 -1.70
CA GLN A 176 1.66 -24.16 -1.42
C GLN A 176 0.98 -23.49 -2.64
N GLY A 177 1.70 -22.69 -3.43
CA GLY A 177 1.15 -22.09 -4.64
C GLY A 177 0.76 -23.12 -5.68
N ARG A 178 1.57 -24.18 -5.83
CA ARG A 178 1.32 -25.28 -6.78
C ARG A 178 0.32 -26.34 -6.27
N LEU A 179 0.26 -26.56 -4.95
CA LEU A 179 -0.61 -27.57 -4.34
C LEU A 179 -2.02 -27.08 -4.03
N THR A 180 -2.23 -25.76 -3.90
CA THR A 180 -3.55 -25.19 -3.58
C THR A 180 -4.34 -24.74 -4.80
N ALA A 181 -3.84 -24.96 -6.02
CA ALA A 181 -4.50 -24.54 -7.28
C ALA A 181 -5.01 -23.09 -7.23
N LEU A 182 -4.17 -22.16 -6.74
CA LEU A 182 -4.49 -20.74 -6.77
C LEU A 182 -4.59 -20.27 -8.22
N PRO A 183 -5.53 -19.37 -8.54
CA PRO A 183 -5.72 -18.87 -9.90
C PRO A 183 -4.60 -17.92 -10.36
N GLU A 184 -3.82 -17.40 -9.42
CA GLU A 184 -2.73 -16.44 -9.64
C GLU A 184 -1.57 -16.75 -8.69
N ASP A 185 -0.34 -16.38 -9.08
CA ASP A 185 0.81 -16.50 -8.20
C ASP A 185 0.68 -15.52 -7.02
N PRO A 186 0.89 -15.97 -5.77
CA PRO A 186 0.80 -15.09 -4.62
C PRO A 186 1.98 -14.10 -4.58
N ILE A 187 1.69 -12.89 -4.12
CA ILE A 187 2.67 -11.82 -3.92
C ILE A 187 2.98 -11.72 -2.43
N LEU A 188 4.26 -11.80 -2.08
CA LEU A 188 4.76 -11.59 -0.72
C LEU A 188 4.91 -10.09 -0.43
N LEU A 189 4.21 -9.62 0.57
CA LEU A 189 4.22 -8.20 0.96
C LEU A 189 5.19 -7.91 2.10
N ARG A 190 5.18 -8.76 3.14
CA ARG A 190 5.95 -8.57 4.38
C ARG A 190 6.54 -9.89 4.86
N ILE A 191 7.69 -9.79 5.50
CA ILE A 191 8.27 -10.85 6.33
C ILE A 191 8.56 -10.25 7.71
N TYR A 192 8.20 -10.97 8.76
CA TYR A 192 8.58 -10.66 10.14
C TYR A 192 9.48 -11.79 10.65
N PRO A 193 10.82 -11.60 10.59
CA PRO A 193 11.77 -12.65 11.00
C PRO A 193 11.62 -12.98 12.49
N VAL A 194 11.45 -14.26 12.81
CA VAL A 194 11.35 -14.73 14.19
C VAL A 194 11.61 -16.24 14.28
N ALA A 195 12.42 -16.66 15.26
CA ALA A 195 12.76 -18.06 15.43
C ALA A 195 11.53 -18.92 15.83
N GLU A 196 10.73 -18.43 16.79
CA GLU A 196 9.52 -19.10 17.28
C GLU A 196 8.29 -18.76 16.42
N SER A 197 8.41 -18.98 15.11
CA SER A 197 7.43 -18.52 14.12
C SER A 197 6.01 -19.08 14.33
N ALA A 198 5.88 -20.32 14.83
CA ALA A 198 4.58 -20.91 15.14
C ALA A 198 3.87 -20.23 16.32
N GLN A 199 4.60 -19.74 17.33
CA GLN A 199 4.02 -18.97 18.41
C GLN A 199 3.61 -17.58 17.92
N ALA A 200 4.50 -16.91 17.20
CA ALA A 200 4.23 -15.60 16.63
C ALA A 200 3.00 -15.60 15.71
N GLU A 201 2.80 -16.66 14.90
CA GLU A 201 1.59 -16.80 14.07
C GLU A 201 0.32 -16.85 14.92
N ARG A 202 0.33 -17.62 16.02
CA ARG A 202 -0.83 -17.67 16.93
C ARG A 202 -1.14 -16.30 17.54
N ASP A 203 -0.11 -15.55 17.89
CA ASP A 203 -0.25 -14.20 18.45
C ASP A 203 -0.81 -13.23 17.40
N PHE A 204 -0.29 -13.23 16.16
CA PHE A 204 -0.86 -12.45 15.06
C PHE A 204 -2.33 -12.79 14.80
N HIS A 205 -2.66 -14.08 14.76
CA HIS A 205 -4.04 -14.52 14.54
C HIS A 205 -4.97 -14.14 15.70
N ALA A 206 -4.47 -14.13 16.95
CA ALA A 206 -5.25 -13.66 18.10
C ALA A 206 -5.55 -12.15 17.98
N TRP A 207 -4.52 -11.31 17.74
CA TRP A 207 -4.67 -9.88 17.53
C TRP A 207 -5.65 -9.55 16.39
N LEU A 208 -5.55 -10.28 15.27
CA LEU A 208 -6.43 -10.07 14.12
C LEU A 208 -7.89 -10.42 14.41
N ARG A 209 -8.14 -11.49 15.19
CA ARG A 209 -9.49 -11.85 15.62
C ARG A 209 -10.05 -10.85 16.63
N ASP A 210 -9.26 -10.45 17.62
CA ASP A 210 -9.67 -9.50 18.67
C ASP A 210 -9.98 -8.11 18.08
N ALA A 211 -9.33 -7.72 16.99
CA ALA A 211 -9.58 -6.48 16.26
C ALA A 211 -10.68 -6.58 15.18
N ASP A 212 -11.41 -7.70 15.13
CA ASP A 212 -12.46 -7.99 14.12
C ASP A 212 -11.97 -7.92 12.67
N HIS A 213 -10.73 -8.36 12.44
CA HIS A 213 -10.13 -8.49 11.11
C HIS A 213 -10.30 -9.90 10.51
N ALA A 214 -11.08 -10.76 11.17
CA ALA A 214 -11.37 -12.07 10.63
C ALA A 214 -12.16 -11.95 9.33
N ALA A 215 -11.74 -12.68 8.28
CA ALA A 215 -12.51 -12.78 7.06
C ALA A 215 -13.82 -13.54 7.36
N GLY A 216 -14.91 -12.80 7.54
CA GLY A 216 -16.21 -13.38 7.82
C GLY A 216 -16.60 -14.39 6.73
N ARG A 217 -16.90 -15.64 7.11
CA ARG A 217 -17.49 -16.72 6.31
C ARG A 217 -16.65 -17.34 5.19
N THR A 218 -15.41 -17.01 4.93
CA THR A 218 -14.57 -17.72 3.97
C THR A 218 -13.90 -18.96 4.59
N GLN A 219 -14.64 -19.74 5.36
CA GLN A 219 -14.16 -21.00 5.98
C GLN A 219 -13.65 -22.05 4.96
N ARG A 220 -13.84 -21.82 3.67
CA ARG A 220 -13.31 -22.70 2.62
C ARG A 220 -11.88 -22.39 2.20
N GLY A 221 -11.33 -21.22 2.55
CA GLY A 221 -9.98 -20.80 2.22
C GLY A 221 -8.93 -21.08 3.30
N GLY A 222 -9.31 -21.67 4.44
CA GLY A 222 -8.43 -21.85 5.60
C GLY A 222 -8.50 -20.69 6.61
N SER A 223 -7.95 -20.91 7.81
CA SER A 223 -7.99 -19.96 8.94
C SER A 223 -6.93 -18.86 8.88
N GLU A 224 -6.13 -18.81 7.79
CA GLU A 224 -4.97 -17.94 7.65
C GLU A 224 -5.23 -16.67 6.83
N TRP A 225 -6.44 -16.49 6.28
CA TRP A 225 -6.83 -15.31 5.50
C TRP A 225 -7.62 -14.32 6.35
N PHE A 226 -7.20 -13.05 6.31
CA PHE A 226 -7.78 -11.97 7.11
C PHE A 226 -8.09 -10.75 6.24
N VAL A 227 -9.19 -10.05 6.53
CA VAL A 227 -9.51 -8.74 5.94
C VAL A 227 -8.81 -7.67 6.77
N THR A 228 -7.60 -7.31 6.37
CA THR A 228 -6.72 -6.44 7.15
C THR A 228 -5.88 -5.53 6.25
N SER A 229 -4.93 -4.81 6.84
CA SER A 229 -3.95 -4.00 6.13
C SER A 229 -2.52 -4.37 6.55
N THR A 230 -1.55 -4.13 5.66
CA THR A 230 -0.13 -4.28 6.00
C THR A 230 0.26 -3.40 7.18
N ARG A 231 -0.28 -2.19 7.25
CA ARG A 231 -0.05 -1.24 8.36
C ARG A 231 -0.48 -1.81 9.72
N PHE A 232 -1.63 -2.48 9.78
CA PHE A 232 -2.08 -3.11 11.02
C PHE A 232 -1.17 -4.27 11.43
N LEU A 233 -0.76 -5.10 10.45
CA LEU A 233 0.19 -6.20 10.69
C LEU A 233 1.56 -5.70 11.15
N ASP A 234 2.08 -4.65 10.52
CA ASP A 234 3.33 -4.00 10.92
C ASP A 234 3.26 -3.43 12.35
N ARG A 235 2.08 -2.96 12.78
CA ARG A 235 1.84 -2.52 14.17
C ARG A 235 1.86 -3.69 15.15
N ILE A 236 1.22 -4.82 14.81
CA ILE A 236 1.31 -6.04 15.62
C ILE A 236 2.77 -6.47 15.77
N ALA A 237 3.50 -6.59 14.65
CA ALA A 237 4.90 -7.01 14.65
C ALA A 237 5.75 -6.17 15.63
N ARG A 238 5.61 -4.85 15.57
CA ARG A 238 6.33 -3.94 16.47
C ARG A 238 5.91 -4.07 17.93
N SER A 239 4.63 -4.26 18.19
CA SER A 239 4.14 -4.39 19.57
C SER A 239 4.72 -5.59 20.30
N ILE A 240 5.17 -6.60 19.55
CA ILE A 240 5.86 -7.80 20.06
C ILE A 240 7.36 -7.81 19.74
N GLY A 241 7.92 -6.69 19.31
CA GLY A 241 9.37 -6.49 19.11
C GLY A 241 9.95 -7.14 17.86
N LEU A 242 9.16 -7.42 16.83
CA LEU A 242 9.64 -8.00 15.58
C LEU A 242 10.06 -6.91 14.59
N GLU A 243 11.10 -7.23 13.80
CA GLU A 243 11.52 -6.45 12.64
C GLU A 243 10.49 -6.59 11.50
N VAL A 244 10.37 -5.53 10.69
CA VAL A 244 9.51 -5.50 9.51
C VAL A 244 10.38 -5.48 8.25
N VAL A 245 10.34 -6.55 7.47
CA VAL A 245 10.96 -6.60 6.14
C VAL A 245 9.88 -6.38 5.09
N VAL A 246 9.98 -5.27 4.36
CA VAL A 246 9.09 -4.94 3.25
C VAL A 246 9.63 -5.60 1.98
N VAL A 247 8.88 -6.52 1.38
CA VAL A 247 9.25 -7.21 0.13
C VAL A 247 8.63 -6.50 -1.06
N THR A 248 7.33 -6.34 -1.03
CA THR A 248 6.60 -5.56 -2.04
C THR A 248 5.98 -4.35 -1.33
N ASP A 249 6.38 -3.16 -1.78
CA ASP A 249 5.92 -1.89 -1.19
C ASP A 249 4.53 -1.53 -1.73
N VAL A 250 3.56 -2.30 -1.28
CA VAL A 250 2.15 -2.01 -1.49
C VAL A 250 1.51 -1.89 -0.12
N ASP A 251 1.14 -0.66 0.25
CA ASP A 251 0.27 -0.46 1.39
C ASP A 251 -1.14 -0.89 0.99
N ALA A 252 -1.49 -2.09 1.41
CA ALA A 252 -2.85 -2.58 1.29
C ALA A 252 -3.64 -2.10 2.51
N GLY A 253 -4.60 -1.24 2.27
CA GLY A 253 -5.55 -0.83 3.30
C GLY A 253 -5.14 0.42 4.08
N ASP A 254 -4.89 1.52 3.39
CA ASP A 254 -4.69 2.81 4.04
C ASP A 254 -5.90 3.73 3.91
N ASP A 255 -6.34 4.14 5.07
CA ASP A 255 -6.81 5.48 5.38
C ASP A 255 -6.14 6.00 6.65
#